data_cdbca4415dd1c5925ca95882b01eab80
#
_entry.id   cdbca4415dd1c5925ca95882b01eab80
#
_cell.length_a   1.000
_cell.length_b   1.000
_cell.length_c   1.000
_cell.angle_alpha   90.00
_cell.angle_beta   90.00
_cell.angle_gamma   90.00
#
_symmetry.space_group_name_H-M   'P 1'
#
loop_
_entity.id
_entity.type
_entity.pdbx_description
1 polymer ?
#
loop_
_entity_poly.entity_id
_entity_poly.type
_entity_poly.pdbx_seq_one_letter_code
_entity_poly.pdbx_strand_id
1 'polypeptide(L)'
;MKKFSRREFIGAIAGVGAAAFVGGCQSKADGTTNVTPRPPRFNADELAVASGKDPAELTRQAVDSLGGMSQLVRKGDFVVVKPNIAWNRAPEMAATTNPQVVAELVKMCKEAGAEKVLVIDHIIDRPAEAVLGFTGIRAAAEEAGALVSAAQNESDYRTVDIPKGEVIKSDTCIKEILKADVYINVPIAKSHSATKLTLGMKNQMGCNWDRQAWHQSLSLDQCIAEYATAVRPDLTVLDANRVLLTNGPKGPGETKDIGKMVAGVDPVLVDAYATQFFDMKPEDIGYIKMAHALGVGEMDLTKAKIKSA
;
A
#
# COMPACT_ATOMS: atom_id res chain seq x y z
N MET A 1 -7.80 20.56 -15.67
CA MET A 1 -7.09 19.41 -15.07
C MET A 1 -8.10 18.28 -14.87
N LYS A 2 -7.91 17.12 -15.51
CA LYS A 2 -8.81 15.98 -15.34
C LYS A 2 -8.54 15.33 -13.99
N LYS A 3 -9.57 15.25 -13.15
CA LYS A 3 -9.56 14.53 -11.87
C LYS A 3 -9.87 13.06 -12.14
N PHE A 4 -9.14 12.16 -11.55
CA PHE A 4 -9.35 10.72 -11.70
C PHE A 4 -9.43 10.06 -10.32
N SER A 5 -10.49 9.29 -10.11
CA SER A 5 -10.64 8.35 -9.00
C SER A 5 -10.62 6.93 -9.56
N ARG A 6 -9.91 6.02 -8.89
CA ARG A 6 -9.85 4.58 -9.23
C ARG A 6 -11.26 3.93 -9.32
N ARG A 7 -12.27 4.52 -8.64
CA ARG A 7 -13.66 4.04 -8.64
C ARG A 7 -14.55 4.65 -9.71
N GLU A 8 -14.29 5.86 -10.17
CA GLU A 8 -15.11 6.48 -11.22
C GLU A 8 -14.93 5.81 -12.58
N PHE A 9 -13.78 5.15 -12.79
CA PHE A 9 -13.53 4.32 -13.97
C PHE A 9 -14.42 3.06 -14.04
N ILE A 10 -15.02 2.66 -12.92
CA ILE A 10 -15.84 1.44 -12.79
C ILE A 10 -17.35 1.72 -12.94
N GLY A 11 -17.77 2.98 -12.78
CA GLY A 11 -19.20 3.34 -12.70
C GLY A 11 -19.88 3.77 -14.01
N ALA A 12 -19.14 3.91 -15.11
CA ALA A 12 -19.65 4.57 -16.32
C ALA A 12 -20.13 3.63 -17.45
N ILE A 13 -20.34 2.34 -17.19
CA ILE A 13 -20.89 1.43 -18.22
C ILE A 13 -22.15 0.72 -17.70
N ALA A 14 -23.26 1.44 -17.68
CA ALA A 14 -24.60 0.85 -17.76
C ALA A 14 -25.55 1.86 -18.40
N GLY A 15 -25.90 1.66 -19.67
CA GLY A 15 -27.06 2.31 -20.27
C GLY A 15 -26.92 2.76 -21.71
N VAL A 16 -27.58 1.99 -22.57
CA VAL A 16 -28.31 2.32 -23.81
C VAL A 16 -27.52 2.39 -25.12
N GLY A 17 -27.88 1.44 -25.99
CA GLY A 17 -27.57 1.45 -27.42
C GLY A 17 -28.48 2.34 -28.23
N ALA A 18 -27.96 2.80 -29.38
CA ALA A 18 -28.61 2.86 -30.70
C ALA A 18 -27.62 3.42 -31.73
N ALA A 19 -27.62 2.80 -32.91
CA ALA A 19 -26.72 3.06 -34.01
C ALA A 19 -27.08 4.32 -34.82
N ALA A 20 -26.05 5.01 -35.32
CA ALA A 20 -26.09 5.65 -36.65
C ALA A 20 -24.68 5.91 -37.18
N PHE A 21 -24.40 5.41 -38.36
CA PHE A 21 -23.20 5.62 -39.19
C PHE A 21 -23.18 7.03 -39.77
N VAL A 22 -22.10 7.79 -39.66
CA VAL A 22 -21.59 8.71 -40.69
C VAL A 22 -20.08 8.86 -40.48
N GLY A 23 -19.32 8.71 -41.54
CA GLY A 23 -17.87 8.71 -41.56
C GLY A 23 -17.22 10.07 -41.52
N GLY A 24 -15.92 10.08 -41.17
CA GLY A 24 -15.03 11.20 -41.42
C GLY A 24 -13.96 11.41 -40.35
N CYS A 25 -12.70 11.27 -40.77
CA CYS A 25 -11.45 11.72 -40.15
C CYS A 25 -10.98 11.07 -38.84
N GLN A 26 -10.01 10.20 -39.03
CA GLN A 26 -9.16 9.64 -37.98
C GLN A 26 -8.26 10.70 -37.37
N SER A 27 -8.55 11.14 -36.15
CA SER A 27 -7.56 11.61 -35.19
C SER A 27 -7.18 10.43 -34.30
N LYS A 28 -5.89 10.08 -34.21
CA LYS A 28 -5.37 9.05 -33.29
C LYS A 28 -5.79 9.43 -31.87
N ALA A 29 -6.82 8.78 -31.37
CA ALA A 29 -7.19 8.85 -29.97
C ALA A 29 -6.16 8.04 -29.16
N ASP A 30 -5.60 8.65 -28.13
CA ASP A 30 -4.84 7.96 -27.07
C ASP A 30 -5.61 6.71 -26.64
N GLY A 31 -4.91 5.57 -26.70
CA GLY A 31 -5.50 4.28 -26.41
C GLY A 31 -6.01 4.19 -24.97
N THR A 32 -7.31 4.41 -24.80
CA THR A 32 -8.02 3.96 -23.61
C THR A 32 -8.14 2.44 -23.70
N THR A 33 -7.22 1.73 -23.08
CA THR A 33 -7.38 0.29 -22.87
C THR A 33 -8.57 0.11 -21.94
N ASN A 34 -9.64 -0.51 -22.41
CA ASN A 34 -10.76 -0.98 -21.62
C ASN A 34 -10.23 -2.04 -20.64
N VAL A 35 -9.76 -1.62 -19.48
CA VAL A 35 -9.40 -2.54 -18.40
C VAL A 35 -10.71 -3.05 -17.80
N THR A 36 -11.03 -4.29 -18.08
CA THR A 36 -12.19 -4.97 -17.46
C THR A 36 -11.96 -4.98 -15.93
N PRO A 37 -12.92 -4.51 -15.12
CA PRO A 37 -12.80 -4.55 -13.67
C PRO A 37 -12.51 -5.98 -13.22
N ARG A 38 -11.44 -6.15 -12.45
CA ARG A 38 -11.10 -7.46 -11.89
C ARG A 38 -11.91 -7.69 -10.64
N PRO A 39 -12.64 -8.81 -10.51
CA PRO A 39 -13.24 -9.14 -9.23
C PRO A 39 -12.14 -9.30 -8.17
N PRO A 40 -12.41 -8.91 -6.91
CA PRO A 40 -11.49 -9.17 -5.80
C PRO A 40 -11.24 -10.69 -5.73
N ARG A 41 -9.96 -11.08 -5.71
CA ARG A 41 -9.56 -12.50 -5.77
C ARG A 41 -9.25 -13.10 -4.43
N PHE A 42 -9.04 -12.25 -3.44
CA PHE A 42 -8.94 -12.62 -2.04
C PHE A 42 -10.17 -12.13 -1.29
N ASN A 43 -10.61 -12.88 -0.29
CA ASN A 43 -11.75 -12.49 0.52
C ASN A 43 -11.35 -11.37 1.48
N ALA A 44 -12.21 -10.37 1.63
CA ALA A 44 -11.92 -9.24 2.51
C ALA A 44 -11.92 -9.61 4.00
N ASP A 45 -12.59 -10.70 4.38
CA ASP A 45 -12.64 -11.24 5.73
C ASP A 45 -11.47 -12.20 6.05
N GLU A 46 -10.57 -12.42 5.10
CA GLU A 46 -9.40 -13.28 5.29
C GLU A 46 -8.15 -12.49 5.62
N LEU A 47 -7.42 -12.97 6.61
CA LEU A 47 -6.12 -12.47 7.04
C LEU A 47 -5.14 -13.63 7.14
N ALA A 48 -4.01 -13.55 6.47
CA ALA A 48 -2.94 -14.53 6.63
C ALA A 48 -1.85 -14.02 7.57
N VAL A 49 -1.42 -14.87 8.50
CA VAL A 49 -0.37 -14.56 9.48
C VAL A 49 0.69 -15.64 9.43
N ALA A 50 1.84 -15.33 8.84
CA ALA A 50 3.00 -16.22 8.87
C ALA A 50 3.87 -15.95 10.10
N SER A 51 4.54 -16.99 10.59
CA SER A 51 5.35 -16.94 11.81
C SER A 51 6.67 -17.65 11.62
N GLY A 52 7.80 -16.99 11.92
CA GLY A 52 9.13 -17.57 11.74
C GLY A 52 10.25 -16.55 11.88
N LYS A 53 11.36 -16.80 11.21
CA LYS A 53 12.56 -15.96 11.32
C LYS A 53 12.98 -15.31 10.00
N ASP A 54 12.78 -16.01 8.89
CA ASP A 54 13.21 -15.54 7.58
C ASP A 54 12.14 -14.62 6.94
N PRO A 55 12.42 -13.34 6.72
CA PRO A 55 11.43 -12.40 6.19
C PRO A 55 10.91 -12.76 4.80
N ALA A 56 11.74 -13.35 3.94
CA ALA A 56 11.34 -13.75 2.60
C ALA A 56 10.39 -14.95 2.66
N GLU A 57 10.74 -15.97 3.47
CA GLU A 57 9.89 -17.14 3.68
C GLU A 57 8.54 -16.74 4.28
N LEU A 58 8.53 -15.89 5.31
CA LEU A 58 7.31 -15.38 5.93
C LEU A 58 6.42 -14.63 4.94
N THR A 59 7.03 -13.84 4.05
CA THR A 59 6.30 -13.10 3.00
C THR A 59 5.59 -14.07 2.06
N ARG A 60 6.31 -15.08 1.58
CA ARG A 60 5.76 -16.10 0.67
C ARG A 60 4.64 -16.87 1.35
N GLN A 61 4.86 -17.38 2.56
CA GLN A 61 3.87 -18.14 3.33
C GLN A 61 2.58 -17.33 3.56
N ALA A 62 2.69 -16.06 3.93
CA ALA A 62 1.52 -15.21 4.16
C ALA A 62 0.70 -15.01 2.87
N VAL A 63 1.36 -14.72 1.75
CA VAL A 63 0.66 -14.53 0.47
C VAL A 63 0.08 -15.85 -0.06
N ASP A 64 0.83 -16.97 0.04
CA ASP A 64 0.38 -18.28 -0.42
C ASP A 64 -0.83 -18.78 0.40
N SER A 65 -0.91 -18.46 1.69
CA SER A 65 -2.07 -18.79 2.54
C SER A 65 -3.36 -18.07 2.11
N LEU A 66 -3.26 -16.93 1.41
CA LEU A 66 -4.40 -16.27 0.78
C LEU A 66 -4.80 -16.89 -0.57
N GLY A 67 -3.96 -17.77 -1.12
CA GLY A 67 -4.17 -18.41 -2.42
C GLY A 67 -3.07 -18.13 -3.45
N GLY A 68 -2.03 -17.40 -3.06
CA GLY A 68 -0.83 -17.13 -3.85
C GLY A 68 -0.93 -15.91 -4.78
N MET A 69 0.23 -15.39 -5.16
CA MET A 69 0.33 -14.17 -5.97
C MET A 69 -0.34 -14.29 -7.35
N SER A 70 -0.40 -15.49 -7.92
CA SER A 70 -1.09 -15.77 -9.19
C SER A 70 -2.60 -15.53 -9.16
N GLN A 71 -3.21 -15.48 -7.97
CA GLN A 71 -4.60 -15.05 -7.82
C GLN A 71 -4.74 -13.53 -8.00
N LEU A 72 -3.71 -12.76 -7.74
CA LEU A 72 -3.72 -11.31 -7.79
C LEU A 72 -3.12 -10.77 -9.09
N VAL A 73 -1.95 -11.28 -9.48
CA VAL A 73 -1.16 -10.85 -10.64
C VAL A 73 -1.38 -11.78 -11.83
N ARG A 74 -1.54 -11.21 -13.03
CA ARG A 74 -1.68 -11.93 -14.30
C ARG A 74 -0.48 -11.67 -15.20
N LYS A 75 -0.31 -12.52 -16.22
CA LYS A 75 0.67 -12.29 -17.27
C LYS A 75 0.43 -10.95 -17.96
N GLY A 76 1.47 -10.14 -18.05
CA GLY A 76 1.45 -8.82 -18.69
C GLY A 76 1.08 -7.66 -17.75
N ASP A 77 0.80 -7.92 -16.46
CA ASP A 77 0.43 -6.86 -15.53
C ASP A 77 1.60 -5.91 -15.20
N PHE A 78 1.25 -4.65 -15.03
CA PHE A 78 2.08 -3.65 -14.37
C PHE A 78 1.76 -3.63 -12.88
N VAL A 79 2.72 -4.04 -12.04
CA VAL A 79 2.59 -4.09 -10.58
C VAL A 79 3.38 -2.96 -9.94
N VAL A 80 2.77 -2.26 -9.00
CA VAL A 80 3.45 -1.30 -8.13
C VAL A 80 3.52 -1.85 -6.72
N VAL A 81 4.73 -1.96 -6.19
CA VAL A 81 5.03 -2.31 -4.79
C VAL A 81 5.46 -1.04 -4.07
N LYS A 82 4.74 -0.64 -3.02
CA LYS A 82 5.05 0.53 -2.22
C LYS A 82 5.47 0.14 -0.80
N PRO A 83 6.76 0.02 -0.53
CA PRO A 83 7.26 -0.17 0.83
C PRO A 83 7.21 1.12 1.66
N ASN A 84 7.79 1.11 2.85
CA ASN A 84 8.14 2.29 3.62
C ASN A 84 9.65 2.54 3.48
N ILE A 85 10.06 3.57 2.70
CA ILE A 85 11.46 3.94 2.47
C ILE A 85 11.72 5.40 2.90
N ALA A 86 10.99 5.89 3.88
CA ALA A 86 10.99 7.31 4.22
C ALA A 86 12.33 7.80 4.79
N TRP A 87 13.11 6.94 5.44
CA TRP A 87 14.22 7.32 6.30
C TRP A 87 15.54 6.66 5.92
N ASN A 88 16.64 7.41 6.03
CA ASN A 88 18.00 6.90 5.88
C ASN A 88 18.41 6.10 7.13
N ARG A 89 17.90 4.87 7.22
CA ARG A 89 18.12 3.97 8.36
C ARG A 89 18.45 2.56 7.86
N ALA A 90 19.40 1.91 8.57
CA ALA A 90 19.70 0.50 8.32
C ALA A 90 18.49 -0.38 8.65
N PRO A 91 18.29 -1.52 7.96
CA PRO A 91 17.13 -2.40 8.15
C PRO A 91 16.93 -2.86 9.60
N GLU A 92 18.03 -3.04 10.35
CA GLU A 92 18.01 -3.49 11.75
C GLU A 92 17.30 -2.50 12.67
N MET A 93 17.18 -1.22 12.27
CA MET A 93 16.47 -0.20 13.03
C MET A 93 14.95 -0.27 12.89
N ALA A 94 14.44 -1.13 12.01
CA ALA A 94 13.01 -1.31 11.76
C ALA A 94 12.25 0.01 11.49
N ALA A 95 12.93 0.99 10.90
CA ALA A 95 12.34 2.26 10.49
C ALA A 95 11.85 2.25 9.04
N THR A 96 12.29 1.26 8.25
CA THR A 96 11.94 1.01 6.84
C THR A 96 11.55 -0.45 6.66
N THR A 97 10.78 -0.75 5.63
CA THR A 97 10.43 -2.14 5.27
C THR A 97 11.71 -2.95 5.04
N ASN A 98 11.72 -4.21 5.48
CA ASN A 98 12.83 -5.11 5.28
C ASN A 98 13.06 -5.37 3.78
N PRO A 99 14.30 -5.21 3.26
CA PRO A 99 14.61 -5.43 1.84
C PRO A 99 14.26 -6.83 1.34
N GLN A 100 14.38 -7.87 2.18
CA GLN A 100 14.05 -9.24 1.79
C GLN A 100 12.53 -9.42 1.57
N VAL A 101 11.69 -8.72 2.34
CA VAL A 101 10.23 -8.70 2.11
C VAL A 101 9.90 -8.11 0.74
N VAL A 102 10.54 -6.99 0.40
CA VAL A 102 10.33 -6.33 -0.90
C VAL A 102 10.81 -7.21 -2.04
N ALA A 103 12.00 -7.79 -1.92
CA ALA A 103 12.56 -8.68 -2.94
C ALA A 103 11.69 -9.91 -3.18
N GLU A 104 11.18 -10.52 -2.12
CA GLU A 104 10.34 -11.71 -2.24
C GLU A 104 9.01 -11.39 -2.94
N LEU A 105 8.36 -10.27 -2.60
CA LEU A 105 7.15 -9.83 -3.31
C LEU A 105 7.41 -9.56 -4.78
N VAL A 106 8.56 -8.97 -5.12
CA VAL A 106 8.96 -8.77 -6.52
C VAL A 106 9.10 -10.11 -7.24
N LYS A 107 9.81 -11.09 -6.66
CA LYS A 107 9.96 -12.45 -7.22
C LYS A 107 8.61 -13.09 -7.45
N MET A 108 7.73 -13.08 -6.44
CA MET A 108 6.38 -13.64 -6.55
C MET A 108 5.55 -12.98 -7.67
N CYS A 109 5.65 -11.66 -7.84
CA CYS A 109 4.99 -10.95 -8.94
C CYS A 109 5.53 -11.38 -10.31
N LYS A 110 6.87 -11.52 -10.43
CA LYS A 110 7.50 -11.99 -11.68
C LYS A 110 7.15 -13.44 -11.98
N GLU A 111 7.14 -14.33 -11.00
CA GLU A 111 6.71 -15.72 -11.11
C GLU A 111 5.25 -15.82 -11.57
N ALA A 112 4.38 -14.93 -11.09
CA ALA A 112 2.98 -14.84 -11.52
C ALA A 112 2.79 -14.25 -12.92
N GLY A 113 3.87 -13.76 -13.56
CA GLY A 113 3.87 -13.28 -14.93
C GLY A 113 3.75 -11.77 -15.11
N ALA A 114 4.00 -10.98 -14.07
CA ALA A 114 4.06 -9.52 -14.21
C ALA A 114 5.09 -9.10 -15.28
N GLU A 115 4.66 -8.29 -16.24
CA GLU A 115 5.55 -7.72 -17.26
C GLU A 115 6.51 -6.73 -16.61
N LYS A 116 5.97 -5.87 -15.77
CA LYS A 116 6.70 -4.81 -15.06
C LYS A 116 6.38 -4.80 -13.58
N VAL A 117 7.40 -4.75 -12.74
CA VAL A 117 7.27 -4.47 -11.31
C VAL A 117 8.05 -3.19 -11.00
N LEU A 118 7.39 -2.22 -10.36
CA LEU A 118 7.99 -0.97 -9.91
C LEU A 118 7.90 -0.87 -8.40
N VAL A 119 9.04 -0.74 -7.75
CA VAL A 119 9.13 -0.39 -6.31
C VAL A 119 9.26 1.12 -6.20
N ILE A 120 8.33 1.78 -5.51
CA ILE A 120 8.30 3.24 -5.42
C ILE A 120 7.77 3.74 -4.08
N ASP A 121 8.37 4.79 -3.54
CA ASP A 121 7.87 5.54 -2.38
C ASP A 121 8.24 7.03 -2.50
N HIS A 122 7.61 7.86 -1.68
CA HIS A 122 8.05 9.23 -1.42
C HIS A 122 9.03 9.23 -0.25
N ILE A 123 10.29 9.45 -0.54
CA ILE A 123 11.40 9.44 0.43
C ILE A 123 11.51 10.80 1.12
N ILE A 124 11.59 10.81 2.46
CA ILE A 124 11.65 12.05 3.26
C ILE A 124 13.09 12.53 3.43
N ASP A 125 13.98 11.64 3.88
CA ASP A 125 15.41 11.99 4.04
C ASP A 125 16.05 12.20 2.66
N ARG A 126 17.05 13.09 2.58
CA ARG A 126 17.70 13.48 1.33
C ARG A 126 19.20 13.21 1.38
N PRO A 127 19.83 12.95 0.24
CA PRO A 127 19.22 12.72 -1.08
C PRO A 127 18.54 11.35 -1.17
N ALA A 128 17.44 11.25 -1.92
CA ALA A 128 16.64 10.02 -2.03
C ALA A 128 17.44 8.81 -2.51
N GLU A 129 18.38 9.03 -3.43
CA GLU A 129 19.27 7.99 -3.96
C GLU A 129 20.14 7.35 -2.87
N ALA A 130 20.64 8.14 -1.93
CA ALA A 130 21.42 7.62 -0.80
C ALA A 130 20.54 6.78 0.13
N VAL A 131 19.29 7.19 0.36
CA VAL A 131 18.33 6.42 1.17
C VAL A 131 18.02 5.08 0.53
N LEU A 132 17.72 5.04 -0.77
CA LEU A 132 17.47 3.81 -1.53
C LEU A 132 18.65 2.83 -1.45
N GLY A 133 19.89 3.35 -1.53
CA GLY A 133 21.11 2.54 -1.40
C GLY A 133 21.31 2.04 0.03
N PHE A 134 21.22 2.93 1.02
CA PHE A 134 21.54 2.62 2.41
C PHE A 134 20.54 1.65 3.06
N THR A 135 19.25 1.73 2.71
CA THR A 135 18.23 0.80 3.21
C THR A 135 18.36 -0.60 2.63
N GLY A 136 19.17 -0.79 1.60
CA GLY A 136 19.31 -2.07 0.88
C GLY A 136 18.13 -2.43 -0.02
N ILE A 137 17.03 -1.66 0.01
CA ILE A 137 15.82 -1.97 -0.76
C ILE A 137 16.07 -1.91 -2.26
N ARG A 138 16.87 -0.92 -2.74
CA ARG A 138 17.22 -0.84 -4.17
C ARG A 138 17.89 -2.11 -4.64
N ALA A 139 18.99 -2.49 -4.00
CA ALA A 139 19.78 -3.65 -4.42
C ALA A 139 18.95 -4.93 -4.43
N ALA A 140 18.19 -5.18 -3.35
CA ALA A 140 17.36 -6.37 -3.22
C ALA A 140 16.21 -6.42 -4.25
N ALA A 141 15.55 -5.29 -4.52
CA ALA A 141 14.45 -5.22 -5.47
C ALA A 141 14.92 -5.31 -6.93
N GLU A 142 16.03 -4.66 -7.29
CA GLU A 142 16.63 -4.73 -8.64
C GLU A 142 17.15 -6.13 -8.94
N GLU A 143 17.80 -6.79 -7.97
CA GLU A 143 18.24 -8.20 -8.09
C GLU A 143 17.04 -9.13 -8.31
N ALA A 144 15.91 -8.85 -7.69
CA ALA A 144 14.67 -9.60 -7.90
C ALA A 144 13.95 -9.27 -9.23
N GLY A 145 14.44 -8.28 -10.00
CA GLY A 145 13.91 -7.92 -11.33
C GLY A 145 12.91 -6.76 -11.36
N ALA A 146 12.87 -5.92 -10.31
CA ALA A 146 12.05 -4.71 -10.31
C ALA A 146 12.82 -3.49 -10.84
N LEU A 147 12.06 -2.48 -11.28
CA LEU A 147 12.54 -1.11 -11.36
C LEU A 147 12.36 -0.46 -9.98
N VAL A 148 13.29 0.42 -9.58
CA VAL A 148 13.20 1.15 -8.32
C VAL A 148 13.25 2.65 -8.57
N SER A 149 12.33 3.39 -7.96
CA SER A 149 12.23 4.83 -8.12
C SER A 149 11.76 5.51 -6.83
N ALA A 150 12.01 6.81 -6.75
CA ALA A 150 11.48 7.67 -5.72
C ALA A 150 10.59 8.77 -6.35
N ALA A 151 9.37 8.94 -5.85
CA ALA A 151 8.49 10.02 -6.27
C ALA A 151 8.86 11.30 -5.51
N GLN A 152 9.63 12.19 -6.16
CA GLN A 152 10.28 13.32 -5.51
C GLN A 152 9.87 14.68 -6.05
N ASN A 153 9.05 14.71 -7.10
CA ASN A 153 8.59 15.94 -7.75
C ASN A 153 7.05 15.96 -7.76
N GLU A 154 6.46 17.14 -7.68
CA GLU A 154 5.01 17.29 -7.77
C GLU A 154 4.44 16.69 -9.07
N SER A 155 5.22 16.76 -10.15
CA SER A 155 4.86 16.16 -11.45
C SER A 155 4.71 14.63 -11.41
N ASP A 156 5.21 13.96 -10.35
CA ASP A 156 5.07 12.50 -10.16
C ASP A 156 3.71 12.11 -9.61
N TYR A 157 2.86 13.10 -9.30
CA TYR A 157 1.55 12.89 -8.68
C TYR A 157 0.41 13.34 -9.57
N ARG A 158 -0.80 12.87 -9.26
CA ARG A 158 -2.07 13.27 -9.86
C ARG A 158 -3.12 13.43 -8.77
N THR A 159 -4.01 14.37 -8.96
CA THR A 159 -5.14 14.60 -8.07
C THR A 159 -6.09 13.41 -8.10
N VAL A 160 -6.55 13.01 -6.92
CA VAL A 160 -7.62 12.02 -6.69
C VAL A 160 -8.71 12.68 -5.87
N ASP A 161 -9.96 12.46 -6.23
CA ASP A 161 -11.09 12.89 -5.44
C ASP A 161 -11.30 11.93 -4.26
N ILE A 162 -11.72 12.47 -3.11
CA ILE A 162 -12.01 11.72 -1.89
C ILE A 162 -13.49 11.97 -1.53
N PRO A 163 -14.43 11.26 -2.18
CA PRO A 163 -15.87 11.57 -2.05
C PRO A 163 -16.40 11.44 -0.64
N LYS A 164 -15.82 10.56 0.19
CA LYS A 164 -16.19 10.38 1.59
C LYS A 164 -15.43 11.31 2.55
N GLY A 165 -14.52 12.14 2.02
CA GLY A 165 -13.73 13.04 2.84
C GLY A 165 -14.57 14.17 3.41
N GLU A 166 -14.34 14.52 4.66
CA GLU A 166 -14.87 15.72 5.32
C GLU A 166 -13.79 16.79 5.48
N VAL A 167 -12.59 16.36 5.84
CA VAL A 167 -11.40 17.20 6.02
C VAL A 167 -10.64 17.37 4.70
N ILE A 168 -10.46 16.28 3.95
CA ILE A 168 -9.79 16.28 2.64
C ILE A 168 -10.75 15.85 1.52
N LYS A 169 -11.21 16.81 0.71
CA LYS A 169 -12.13 16.54 -0.42
C LYS A 169 -11.43 15.99 -1.65
N SER A 170 -10.16 16.31 -1.81
CA SER A 170 -9.27 15.79 -2.84
C SER A 170 -7.83 15.86 -2.34
N ASP A 171 -6.98 15.00 -2.87
CA ASP A 171 -5.56 15.00 -2.59
C ASP A 171 -4.79 14.45 -3.79
N THR A 172 -3.51 14.21 -3.65
CA THR A 172 -2.66 13.67 -4.71
C THR A 172 -2.33 12.20 -4.45
N CYS A 173 -2.01 11.47 -5.52
CA CYS A 173 -1.46 10.13 -5.45
C CYS A 173 -0.36 9.96 -6.50
N ILE A 174 0.68 9.17 -6.18
CA ILE A 174 1.72 8.78 -7.13
C ILE A 174 1.04 8.23 -8.40
N LYS A 175 1.35 8.83 -9.55
CA LYS A 175 0.69 8.51 -10.83
C LYS A 175 0.87 7.04 -11.25
N GLU A 176 2.00 6.42 -10.90
CA GLU A 176 2.28 5.01 -11.18
C GLU A 176 1.34 4.08 -10.41
N ILE A 177 0.99 4.41 -9.15
CA ILE A 177 -0.01 3.66 -8.37
C ILE A 177 -1.39 3.72 -9.06
N LEU A 178 -1.76 4.90 -9.59
CA LEU A 178 -3.05 5.05 -10.29
C LEU A 178 -3.12 4.32 -11.63
N LYS A 179 -1.97 4.06 -12.25
CA LYS A 179 -1.84 3.33 -13.53
C LYS A 179 -1.65 1.84 -13.36
N ALA A 180 -1.25 1.39 -12.17
CA ALA A 180 -0.94 -0.01 -11.91
C ALA A 180 -2.17 -0.89 -12.11
N ASP A 181 -1.97 -2.07 -12.68
CA ASP A 181 -2.95 -3.14 -12.69
C ASP A 181 -3.13 -3.75 -11.30
N VAL A 182 -2.03 -3.78 -10.53
CA VAL A 182 -1.99 -4.25 -9.14
C VAL A 182 -1.14 -3.30 -8.29
N TYR A 183 -1.69 -2.87 -7.16
CA TYR A 183 -1.01 -2.06 -6.15
C TYR A 183 -0.85 -2.84 -4.85
N ILE A 184 0.40 -3.11 -4.44
CA ILE A 184 0.76 -3.80 -3.21
C ILE A 184 1.37 -2.80 -2.23
N ASN A 185 0.75 -2.63 -1.06
CA ASN A 185 1.24 -1.80 0.03
C ASN A 185 2.05 -2.66 1.01
N VAL A 186 3.31 -2.26 1.29
CA VAL A 186 4.24 -3.05 2.12
C VAL A 186 4.75 -2.21 3.29
N PRO A 187 3.91 -1.93 4.29
CA PRO A 187 4.30 -1.19 5.46
C PRO A 187 5.23 -1.98 6.37
N ILE A 188 6.00 -1.27 7.19
CA ILE A 188 6.62 -1.83 8.40
C ILE A 188 5.82 -1.39 9.62
N ALA A 189 5.59 -2.32 10.55
CA ALA A 189 4.93 -2.01 11.81
C ALA A 189 5.88 -1.27 12.75
N LYS A 190 5.52 -0.04 13.16
CA LYS A 190 6.36 0.79 14.04
C LYS A 190 5.57 1.81 14.84
N SER A 191 6.12 2.24 15.97
CA SER A 191 5.60 3.37 16.74
C SER A 191 5.62 4.67 15.92
N HIS A 192 4.76 5.62 16.30
CA HIS A 192 4.70 6.95 15.69
C HIS A 192 4.23 7.98 16.69
N SER A 193 4.94 9.10 16.78
CA SER A 193 4.67 10.15 17.77
C SER A 193 3.28 10.79 17.64
N ALA A 194 2.76 10.97 16.43
CA ALA A 194 1.48 11.66 16.21
C ALA A 194 0.28 10.71 16.15
N THR A 195 0.43 9.48 15.64
CA THR A 195 -0.67 8.52 15.41
C THR A 195 -0.53 7.24 16.22
N LYS A 196 0.34 7.22 17.23
CA LYS A 196 0.79 6.07 18.02
C LYS A 196 1.51 5.02 17.18
N LEU A 197 0.92 4.57 16.08
CA LEU A 197 1.49 3.54 15.19
C LEU A 197 1.55 4.02 13.74
N THR A 198 2.55 3.51 13.01
CA THR A 198 2.60 3.45 11.55
C THR A 198 2.33 2.01 11.14
N LEU A 199 1.26 1.79 10.39
CA LEU A 199 0.84 0.51 9.84
C LEU A 199 0.46 0.71 8.36
N GLY A 200 -0.42 -0.12 7.80
CA GLY A 200 -0.79 -0.11 6.39
C GLY A 200 -1.40 1.20 5.90
N MET A 201 -2.46 1.67 6.54
CA MET A 201 -3.13 2.90 6.11
C MET A 201 -2.24 4.13 6.31
N LYS A 202 -1.49 4.20 7.41
CA LYS A 202 -0.54 5.30 7.65
C LYS A 202 0.62 5.29 6.65
N ASN A 203 1.06 4.12 6.15
CA ASN A 203 2.08 4.02 5.12
C ASN A 203 1.65 4.68 3.81
N GLN A 204 0.35 4.76 3.53
CA GLN A 204 -0.18 5.39 2.32
C GLN A 204 0.00 6.91 2.29
N MET A 205 0.38 7.56 3.40
CA MET A 205 0.82 8.97 3.34
C MET A 205 2.00 9.18 2.38
N GLY A 206 2.86 8.16 2.17
CA GLY A 206 3.91 8.20 1.15
C GLY A 206 3.38 8.20 -0.29
N CYS A 207 2.08 7.98 -0.51
CA CYS A 207 1.46 8.13 -1.82
C CYS A 207 1.06 9.58 -2.13
N ASN A 208 1.00 10.46 -1.13
CA ASN A 208 0.62 11.86 -1.24
C ASN A 208 1.86 12.76 -1.36
N TRP A 209 1.73 13.84 -2.17
CA TRP A 209 2.78 14.86 -2.32
C TRP A 209 2.90 15.74 -1.07
N ASP A 210 1.82 16.40 -0.65
CA ASP A 210 1.82 17.34 0.48
C ASP A 210 1.36 16.69 1.79
N ARG A 211 2.22 15.83 2.33
CA ARG A 211 1.97 15.20 3.64
C ARG A 211 2.01 16.19 4.80
N GLN A 212 2.70 17.33 4.63
CA GLN A 212 2.81 18.33 5.67
C GLN A 212 1.45 18.96 5.98
N ALA A 213 0.61 19.14 4.96
CA ALA A 213 -0.76 19.64 5.13
C ALA A 213 -1.58 18.74 6.08
N TRP A 214 -1.40 17.41 6.02
CA TRP A 214 -2.09 16.50 6.94
C TRP A 214 -1.62 16.67 8.39
N HIS A 215 -0.32 16.87 8.61
CA HIS A 215 0.22 17.11 9.97
C HIS A 215 -0.22 18.46 10.54
N GLN A 216 -0.59 19.41 9.71
CA GLN A 216 -1.12 20.72 10.09
C GLN A 216 -2.64 20.76 10.20
N SER A 217 -3.34 19.70 9.75
CA SER A 217 -4.79 19.58 9.84
C SER A 217 -5.22 19.36 11.30
N LEU A 218 -6.51 19.60 11.57
CA LEU A 218 -7.10 19.38 12.89
C LEU A 218 -7.11 17.90 13.30
N SER A 219 -7.01 16.97 12.34
CA SER A 219 -7.02 15.53 12.61
C SER A 219 -6.23 14.74 11.55
N LEU A 220 -4.99 14.40 11.87
CA LEU A 220 -4.15 13.52 11.05
C LEU A 220 -4.80 12.13 10.85
N ASP A 221 -5.39 11.57 11.90
CA ASP A 221 -6.07 10.27 11.86
C ASP A 221 -7.25 10.30 10.88
N GLN A 222 -8.00 11.41 10.86
CA GLN A 222 -9.10 11.60 9.91
C GLN A 222 -8.60 11.63 8.46
N CYS A 223 -7.53 12.40 8.17
CA CYS A 223 -6.95 12.46 6.83
C CYS A 223 -6.52 11.07 6.33
N ILE A 224 -5.87 10.27 7.20
CA ILE A 224 -5.45 8.90 6.86
C ILE A 224 -6.66 8.03 6.52
N ALA A 225 -7.70 8.07 7.35
CA ALA A 225 -8.91 7.29 7.16
C ALA A 225 -9.68 7.69 5.88
N GLU A 226 -9.82 8.99 5.64
CA GLU A 226 -10.48 9.52 4.44
C GLU A 226 -9.72 9.17 3.17
N TYR A 227 -8.39 9.31 3.17
CA TYR A 227 -7.56 8.95 2.03
C TYR A 227 -7.67 7.46 1.67
N ALA A 228 -7.75 6.58 2.68
CA ALA A 228 -7.94 5.15 2.48
C ALA A 228 -9.30 4.79 1.83
N THR A 229 -10.27 5.71 1.81
CA THR A 229 -11.54 5.50 1.08
C THR A 229 -11.36 5.58 -0.44
N ALA A 230 -10.35 6.31 -0.93
CA ALA A 230 -10.10 6.56 -2.35
C ALA A 230 -8.89 5.80 -2.89
N VAL A 231 -7.77 5.77 -2.15
CA VAL A 231 -6.54 5.08 -2.55
C VAL A 231 -6.45 3.76 -1.78
N ARG A 232 -6.81 2.66 -2.43
CA ARG A 232 -6.85 1.33 -1.80
C ARG A 232 -5.82 0.41 -2.46
N PRO A 233 -4.96 -0.26 -1.68
CA PRO A 233 -4.13 -1.33 -2.20
C PRO A 233 -4.99 -2.56 -2.55
N ASP A 234 -4.54 -3.33 -3.54
CA ASP A 234 -5.11 -4.63 -3.86
C ASP A 234 -4.66 -5.72 -2.88
N LEU A 235 -3.49 -5.48 -2.23
CA LEU A 235 -2.95 -6.32 -1.17
C LEU A 235 -2.11 -5.44 -0.23
N THR A 236 -2.24 -5.67 1.07
CA THR A 236 -1.30 -5.16 2.09
C THR A 236 -0.52 -6.33 2.66
N VAL A 237 0.81 -6.24 2.64
CA VAL A 237 1.73 -7.18 3.29
C VAL A 237 2.51 -6.40 4.34
N LEU A 238 2.10 -6.54 5.59
CA LEU A 238 2.66 -5.79 6.71
C LEU A 238 3.84 -6.55 7.30
N ASP A 239 5.01 -5.92 7.22
CA ASP A 239 6.25 -6.40 7.83
C ASP A 239 6.23 -6.16 9.34
N ALA A 240 6.09 -7.22 10.10
CA ALA A 240 6.27 -7.29 11.54
C ALA A 240 7.32 -8.34 11.92
N ASN A 241 8.28 -8.64 11.02
CA ASN A 241 9.40 -9.49 11.39
C ASN A 241 10.20 -8.87 12.53
N ARG A 242 10.56 -7.60 12.38
CA ARG A 242 11.12 -6.74 13.44
C ARG A 242 10.34 -5.42 13.48
N VAL A 243 9.96 -4.97 14.67
CA VAL A 243 9.19 -3.74 14.86
C VAL A 243 9.99 -2.71 15.67
N LEU A 244 9.76 -1.41 15.41
CA LEU A 244 10.31 -0.30 16.19
C LEU A 244 9.29 0.11 17.26
N LEU A 245 9.60 -0.13 18.54
CA LEU A 245 8.69 0.09 19.66
C LEU A 245 8.66 1.54 20.14
N THR A 246 9.82 2.22 20.11
CA THR A 246 9.97 3.58 20.66
C THR A 246 10.61 4.53 19.65
N ASN A 247 10.46 5.84 19.87
CA ASN A 247 11.06 6.91 19.03
C ASN A 247 10.75 6.81 17.53
N GLY A 248 9.63 6.14 17.16
CA GLY A 248 9.16 6.16 15.78
C GLY A 248 8.61 7.54 15.37
N PRO A 249 8.54 7.79 14.07
CA PRO A 249 8.69 6.83 12.96
C PRO A 249 10.12 6.64 12.45
N LYS A 250 11.10 7.45 12.92
CA LYS A 250 12.46 7.51 12.35
C LYS A 250 13.49 6.72 13.17
N GLY A 251 13.27 6.55 14.46
CA GLY A 251 14.30 6.03 15.36
C GLY A 251 15.52 6.97 15.53
N PRO A 252 16.62 6.52 16.13
CA PRO A 252 16.77 5.21 16.73
C PRO A 252 15.87 5.01 17.96
N GLY A 253 15.45 3.78 18.18
CA GLY A 253 14.62 3.38 19.30
C GLY A 253 14.77 1.90 19.61
N GLU A 254 14.02 1.44 20.60
CA GLU A 254 13.95 0.04 20.96
C GLU A 254 13.26 -0.75 19.83
N THR A 255 13.84 -1.87 19.45
CA THR A 255 13.29 -2.79 18.47
C THR A 255 12.99 -4.15 19.09
N LYS A 256 12.04 -4.88 18.51
CA LYS A 256 11.68 -6.24 18.95
C LYS A 256 11.47 -7.14 17.74
N ASP A 257 12.05 -8.32 17.79
CA ASP A 257 11.79 -9.38 16.81
C ASP A 257 10.44 -10.03 17.18
N ILE A 258 9.43 -9.77 16.35
CA ILE A 258 8.10 -10.39 16.48
C ILE A 258 8.02 -11.65 15.64
N GLY A 259 8.77 -11.72 14.52
CA GLY A 259 8.78 -12.85 13.64
C GLY A 259 7.44 -13.11 12.95
N LYS A 260 6.74 -12.06 12.53
CA LYS A 260 5.43 -12.17 11.87
C LYS A 260 5.39 -11.41 10.54
N MET A 261 4.59 -11.96 9.61
CA MET A 261 4.15 -11.27 8.40
C MET A 261 2.63 -11.34 8.34
N VAL A 262 1.97 -10.22 8.06
CA VAL A 262 0.50 -10.15 8.02
C VAL A 262 0.06 -9.71 6.63
N ALA A 263 -0.73 -10.53 5.94
CA ALA A 263 -1.23 -10.22 4.60
C ALA A 263 -2.76 -10.22 4.55
N GLY A 264 -3.33 -9.25 3.82
CA GLY A 264 -4.78 -9.13 3.64
C GLY A 264 -5.14 -8.02 2.65
N VAL A 265 -6.37 -8.05 2.15
CA VAL A 265 -6.91 -7.04 1.22
C VAL A 265 -7.74 -5.97 1.93
N ASP A 266 -8.21 -6.25 3.14
CA ASP A 266 -8.84 -5.25 3.99
C ASP A 266 -7.76 -4.52 4.80
N PRO A 267 -7.47 -3.23 4.49
CA PRO A 267 -6.40 -2.50 5.15
C PRO A 267 -6.70 -2.20 6.62
N VAL A 268 -7.98 -2.11 6.99
CA VAL A 268 -8.39 -1.91 8.39
C VAL A 268 -8.14 -3.16 9.20
N LEU A 269 -8.47 -4.33 8.64
CA LEU A 269 -8.29 -5.62 9.30
C LEU A 269 -6.79 -5.94 9.53
N VAL A 270 -5.94 -5.67 8.52
CA VAL A 270 -4.49 -5.83 8.65
C VAL A 270 -3.94 -4.94 9.76
N ASP A 271 -4.35 -3.66 9.78
CA ASP A 271 -3.88 -2.70 10.78
C ASP A 271 -4.43 -3.03 12.17
N ALA A 272 -5.69 -3.45 12.28
CA ALA A 272 -6.30 -3.88 13.53
C ALA A 272 -5.57 -5.08 14.15
N TYR A 273 -5.21 -6.07 13.32
CA TYR A 273 -4.44 -7.22 13.80
C TYR A 273 -3.06 -6.81 14.32
N ALA A 274 -2.40 -5.88 13.64
CA ALA A 274 -1.03 -5.48 13.97
C ALA A 274 -0.92 -4.67 15.28
N THR A 275 -2.00 -4.12 15.82
CA THR A 275 -1.97 -3.35 17.08
C THR A 275 -1.48 -4.17 18.26
N GLN A 276 -1.76 -5.49 18.27
CA GLN A 276 -1.33 -6.40 19.34
C GLN A 276 0.20 -6.53 19.49
N PHE A 277 0.96 -6.22 18.42
CA PHE A 277 2.43 -6.24 18.49
C PHE A 277 3.01 -5.14 19.36
N PHE A 278 2.16 -4.16 19.73
CA PHE A 278 2.47 -3.00 20.56
C PHE A 278 1.65 -2.98 21.86
N ASP A 279 1.06 -4.12 22.25
CA ASP A 279 0.19 -4.22 23.43
C ASP A 279 -0.99 -3.23 23.40
N MET A 280 -1.52 -2.93 22.20
CA MET A 280 -2.64 -2.03 21.95
C MET A 280 -3.83 -2.79 21.34
N LYS A 281 -5.01 -2.14 21.42
CA LYS A 281 -6.24 -2.58 20.77
C LYS A 281 -6.51 -1.73 19.52
N PRO A 282 -7.26 -2.22 18.54
CA PRO A 282 -7.64 -1.45 17.36
C PRO A 282 -8.28 -0.10 17.70
N GLU A 283 -9.10 -0.06 18.76
CA GLU A 283 -9.80 1.13 19.23
C GLU A 283 -8.87 2.22 19.77
N ASP A 284 -7.64 1.87 20.14
CA ASP A 284 -6.63 2.84 20.63
C ASP A 284 -6.05 3.68 19.49
N ILE A 285 -6.21 3.24 18.24
CA ILE A 285 -5.64 3.88 17.04
C ILE A 285 -6.74 4.65 16.29
N GLY A 286 -6.60 5.98 16.28
CA GLY A 286 -7.63 6.88 15.77
C GLY A 286 -8.00 6.61 14.30
N TYR A 287 -7.00 6.48 13.42
CA TYR A 287 -7.26 6.25 12.00
C TYR A 287 -7.90 4.88 11.70
N ILE A 288 -7.67 3.83 12.53
CA ILE A 288 -8.32 2.52 12.38
C ILE A 288 -9.82 2.66 12.66
N LYS A 289 -10.17 3.30 13.79
CA LYS A 289 -11.58 3.54 14.16
C LYS A 289 -12.32 4.36 13.10
N MET A 290 -11.70 5.44 12.65
CA MET A 290 -12.31 6.33 11.66
C MET A 290 -12.46 5.65 10.29
N ALA A 291 -11.47 4.88 9.85
CA ALA A 291 -11.55 4.12 8.61
C ALA A 291 -12.65 3.03 8.66
N HIS A 292 -12.79 2.35 9.80
CA HIS A 292 -13.88 1.40 10.01
C HIS A 292 -15.25 2.12 9.93
N ALA A 293 -15.41 3.25 10.61
CA ALA A 293 -16.65 4.03 10.58
C ALA A 293 -16.99 4.55 9.16
N LEU A 294 -15.98 4.89 8.35
CA LEU A 294 -16.14 5.28 6.93
C LEU A 294 -16.44 4.08 6.00
N GLY A 295 -16.44 2.85 6.52
CA GLY A 295 -16.66 1.63 5.74
C GLY A 295 -15.49 1.29 4.82
N VAL A 296 -14.25 1.61 5.22
CA VAL A 296 -13.04 1.19 4.50
C VAL A 296 -12.80 -0.30 4.71
N GLY A 297 -13.04 -0.81 5.93
CA GLY A 297 -12.87 -2.20 6.26
C GLY A 297 -13.38 -2.53 7.67
N GLU A 298 -13.11 -3.77 8.13
CA GLU A 298 -13.54 -4.30 9.42
C GLU A 298 -12.40 -4.20 10.45
N MET A 299 -12.69 -3.73 11.66
CA MET A 299 -11.70 -3.71 12.74
C MET A 299 -11.93 -4.78 13.80
N ASP A 300 -13.12 -5.42 13.81
CA ASP A 300 -13.45 -6.49 14.74
C ASP A 300 -12.82 -7.81 14.28
N LEU A 301 -11.74 -8.20 14.93
CA LEU A 301 -10.98 -9.41 14.61
C LEU A 301 -11.77 -10.70 14.80
N THR A 302 -12.90 -10.70 15.54
CA THR A 302 -13.74 -11.89 15.71
C THR A 302 -14.49 -12.27 14.44
N LYS A 303 -14.61 -11.32 13.50
CA LYS A 303 -15.22 -11.54 12.18
C LYS A 303 -14.22 -11.99 11.13
N ALA A 304 -12.93 -11.98 11.46
CA ALA A 304 -11.87 -12.34 10.53
C ALA A 304 -11.65 -13.87 10.49
N LYS A 305 -11.36 -14.37 9.30
CA LYS A 305 -10.82 -15.73 9.10
C LYS A 305 -9.31 -15.64 9.08
N ILE A 306 -8.68 -15.86 10.24
CA ILE A 306 -7.23 -15.78 10.37
C ILE A 306 -6.63 -17.14 9.97
N LYS A 307 -5.84 -17.12 8.88
CA LYS A 307 -5.07 -18.28 8.39
C LYS A 307 -3.66 -18.19 8.97
N SER A 308 -3.28 -19.19 9.75
CA SER A 308 -1.90 -19.32 10.26
C SER A 308 -1.05 -20.09 9.25
N ALA A 309 0.16 -19.57 8.95
CA ALA A 309 1.13 -20.14 8.03
C ALA A 309 2.48 -20.35 8.74
#